data_66a848e3eccae828025234768b7383f4
#
_entry.id   66a848e3eccae828025234768b7383f4
#
_cell.length_a   1.000
_cell.length_b   1.000
_cell.length_c   1.000
_cell.angle_alpha   90.00
_cell.angle_beta   90.00
_cell.angle_gamma   90.00
#
_symmetry.space_group_name_H-M   'P 1'
#
loop_
_entity.id
_entity.type
_entity.pdbx_description
1 polymer ?
#
loop_
_entity_poly.entity_id
_entity_poly.type
_entity_poly.pdbx_seq_one_letter_code
_entity_poly.pdbx_strand_id
1 'polypeptide(L)'
;MTYLTTVTGSYPRKDVQKDTLRKTTVSEEESMAMIEWAVKDQVDLGLDIITDGESYRENMYWFYQLRLDGVDAMNKKYKHFSVGGSMKNVDLSKTHGTDGFGIECAIVTGEIKNLNTNLAKKWKKARESAPDNIEVKQTITGPHMLARFSINERKDIYPDDIALTRAYAKVITEEIQSVVDVGCNYIQFDEPVWTENPKETEWAADIINEIIEKFPDVKFNLHVCGGNAHRKRGFFGRYTEMIPSFKKLKIDEIHLEHCSLHYTMLDVFKEWNFNGKISLGVID
;
A
#
# COMPACT_ATOMS: atom_id res chain seq x y z
N MET A 1 29.87 -3.56 -1.75
CA MET A 1 28.43 -3.83 -1.71
C MET A 1 27.75 -2.50 -1.91
N THR A 2 27.00 -2.30 -2.99
CA THR A 2 26.30 -1.04 -3.26
C THR A 2 24.86 -1.21 -2.78
N TYR A 3 24.39 -0.31 -1.94
CA TYR A 3 23.00 -0.28 -1.52
C TYR A 3 22.19 0.50 -2.56
N LEU A 4 21.04 -0.05 -2.95
CA LEU A 4 20.09 0.66 -3.81
C LEU A 4 19.22 1.58 -2.98
N THR A 5 18.86 2.71 -3.55
CA THR A 5 18.01 3.73 -2.92
C THR A 5 16.66 3.79 -3.60
N THR A 6 15.60 3.94 -2.80
CA THR A 6 14.22 4.05 -3.32
C THR A 6 13.35 4.82 -2.33
N VAL A 7 12.21 5.29 -2.79
CA VAL A 7 11.10 5.75 -1.95
C VAL A 7 10.07 4.65 -1.76
N THR A 8 9.28 4.71 -0.69
CA THR A 8 8.20 3.74 -0.47
C THR A 8 7.18 3.78 -1.61
N GLY A 9 6.64 4.95 -1.91
CA GLY A 9 5.66 5.14 -2.98
C GLY A 9 5.32 6.61 -3.12
N SER A 10 4.57 7.11 -2.14
CA SER A 10 4.13 8.51 -2.08
C SER A 10 5.30 9.48 -2.00
N TYR A 11 5.25 10.52 -2.82
CA TYR A 11 6.27 11.55 -2.95
C TYR A 11 5.70 12.93 -2.59
N PRO A 12 6.50 13.87 -2.06
CA PRO A 12 6.03 15.22 -1.79
C PRO A 12 5.40 15.87 -3.02
N ARG A 13 4.34 16.63 -2.80
CA ARG A 13 3.69 17.39 -3.88
C ARG A 13 4.32 18.77 -3.99
N LYS A 14 4.63 19.17 -5.23
CA LYS A 14 5.03 20.53 -5.52
C LYS A 14 3.81 21.45 -5.33
N ASP A 15 3.99 22.54 -4.60
CA ASP A 15 3.01 23.64 -4.45
C ASP A 15 1.66 23.30 -3.81
N VAL A 16 1.55 22.20 -3.06
CA VAL A 16 0.30 21.86 -2.38
C VAL A 16 0.28 22.40 -0.95
N GLN A 17 -0.70 23.27 -0.67
CA GLN A 17 -1.03 23.65 0.69
C GLN A 17 -1.57 22.45 1.48
N LYS A 18 -1.22 22.33 2.77
CA LYS A 18 -1.52 21.16 3.63
C LYS A 18 -2.98 20.69 3.61
N ASP A 19 -3.93 21.58 3.31
CA ASP A 19 -5.36 21.29 3.35
C ASP A 19 -5.93 20.71 2.04
N THR A 20 -5.19 20.73 0.95
CA THR A 20 -5.64 20.21 -0.35
C THR A 20 -5.45 18.71 -0.53
N LEU A 21 -4.76 18.05 0.42
CA LEU A 21 -4.45 16.63 0.39
C LEU A 21 -5.67 15.68 0.38
N ARG A 22 -6.89 16.18 0.54
CA ARG A 22 -8.07 15.33 0.79
C ARG A 22 -9.31 15.66 -0.03
N LYS A 23 -9.30 16.65 -0.91
CA LYS A 23 -10.58 17.23 -1.34
C LYS A 23 -10.99 17.06 -2.79
N THR A 24 -10.09 16.78 -3.71
CA THR A 24 -10.49 16.75 -5.12
C THR A 24 -9.74 15.69 -5.91
N THR A 25 -10.48 14.95 -6.68
CA THR A 25 -9.95 14.19 -7.81
C THR A 25 -9.29 15.19 -8.77
N VAL A 26 -8.00 15.04 -8.99
CA VAL A 26 -7.27 15.87 -9.95
C VAL A 26 -7.59 15.45 -11.38
N SER A 27 -7.48 16.38 -12.32
CA SER A 27 -7.67 16.07 -13.73
C SER A 27 -6.60 15.12 -14.24
N GLU A 28 -6.85 14.49 -15.37
CA GLU A 28 -5.86 13.59 -16.00
C GLU A 28 -4.59 14.36 -16.40
N GLU A 29 -4.72 15.58 -16.92
CA GLU A 29 -3.60 16.44 -17.28
C GLU A 29 -2.75 16.80 -16.05
N GLU A 30 -3.39 17.23 -14.98
CA GLU A 30 -2.70 17.51 -13.70
C GLU A 30 -2.00 16.26 -13.16
N SER A 31 -2.65 15.09 -13.24
CA SER A 31 -2.04 13.82 -12.82
C SER A 31 -0.74 13.54 -13.59
N MET A 32 -0.76 13.73 -14.92
CA MET A 32 0.44 13.52 -15.77
C MET A 32 1.56 14.51 -15.44
N ALA A 33 1.23 15.76 -15.19
CA ALA A 33 2.22 16.79 -14.81
C ALA A 33 2.83 16.49 -13.42
N MET A 34 2.02 16.02 -12.46
CA MET A 34 2.50 15.62 -11.14
C MET A 34 3.45 14.42 -11.21
N ILE A 35 3.13 13.42 -12.04
CA ILE A 35 3.96 12.24 -12.26
C ILE A 35 5.31 12.67 -12.85
N GLU A 36 5.30 13.45 -13.92
CA GLU A 36 6.52 13.92 -14.59
C GLU A 36 7.43 14.68 -13.63
N TRP A 37 6.87 15.56 -12.83
CA TRP A 37 7.63 16.29 -11.81
C TRP A 37 8.23 15.35 -10.77
N ALA A 38 7.43 14.44 -10.20
CA ALA A 38 7.89 13.52 -9.16
C ALA A 38 9.00 12.58 -9.67
N VAL A 39 8.85 12.07 -10.89
CA VAL A 39 9.87 11.23 -11.54
C VAL A 39 11.16 12.01 -11.74
N LYS A 40 11.06 13.22 -12.32
CA LYS A 40 12.24 14.05 -12.55
C LYS A 40 13.00 14.35 -11.26
N ASP A 41 12.30 14.73 -10.20
CA ASP A 41 12.92 15.08 -8.91
C ASP A 41 13.61 13.85 -8.27
N GLN A 42 12.99 12.67 -8.33
CA GLN A 42 13.60 11.42 -7.87
C GLN A 42 14.86 11.05 -8.65
N VAL A 43 14.85 11.23 -9.97
CA VAL A 43 16.02 11.00 -10.85
C VAL A 43 17.13 12.01 -10.57
N ASP A 44 16.80 13.29 -10.43
CA ASP A 44 17.76 14.36 -10.13
C ASP A 44 18.43 14.16 -8.74
N LEU A 45 17.72 13.55 -7.80
CA LEU A 45 18.25 13.15 -6.48
C LEU A 45 19.10 11.87 -6.52
N GLY A 46 19.15 11.18 -7.65
CA GLY A 46 19.98 9.99 -7.84
C GLY A 46 19.41 8.72 -7.23
N LEU A 47 18.08 8.58 -7.13
CA LEU A 47 17.46 7.34 -6.69
C LEU A 47 17.60 6.24 -7.76
N ASP A 48 17.90 5.01 -7.32
CA ASP A 48 18.10 3.85 -8.20
C ASP A 48 16.77 3.24 -8.68
N ILE A 49 15.74 3.29 -7.80
CA ILE A 49 14.39 2.78 -8.05
C ILE A 49 13.40 3.88 -7.69
N ILE A 50 12.53 4.22 -8.62
CA ILE A 50 11.59 5.32 -8.45
C ILE A 50 10.12 4.85 -8.57
N THR A 51 9.19 5.75 -8.25
CA THR A 51 7.75 5.55 -8.39
C THR A 51 7.12 6.69 -9.20
N ASP A 52 5.85 6.56 -9.53
CA ASP A 52 5.03 7.64 -10.10
C ASP A 52 4.74 8.80 -9.10
N GLY A 53 5.15 8.63 -7.84
CA GLY A 53 5.00 9.59 -6.76
C GLY A 53 3.61 9.65 -6.14
N GLU A 54 2.61 8.97 -6.67
CA GLU A 54 1.22 8.86 -6.14
C GLU A 54 0.52 10.19 -5.88
N SER A 55 1.08 11.30 -6.31
CA SER A 55 0.63 12.66 -5.96
C SER A 55 -0.79 12.97 -6.43
N TYR A 56 -1.29 12.22 -7.41
CA TYR A 56 -2.62 12.31 -7.98
C TYR A 56 -3.68 11.55 -7.17
N ARG A 57 -3.28 10.67 -6.23
CA ARG A 57 -4.22 9.87 -5.42
C ARG A 57 -4.84 10.72 -4.31
N GLU A 58 -6.11 10.55 -4.06
CA GLU A 58 -6.81 11.18 -2.94
C GLU A 58 -6.21 10.70 -1.60
N ASN A 59 -6.07 9.40 -1.47
CA ASN A 59 -5.21 8.68 -0.53
C ASN A 59 -5.04 7.24 -1.04
N MET A 60 -4.30 6.41 -0.30
CA MET A 60 -3.96 5.06 -0.76
C MET A 60 -5.16 4.13 -0.95
N TYR A 61 -6.27 4.25 -0.19
CA TYR A 61 -7.44 3.37 -0.31
C TYR A 61 -8.61 4.03 -1.04
N TRP A 62 -8.89 5.33 -0.83
CA TRP A 62 -9.97 6.02 -1.54
C TRP A 62 -9.73 6.09 -3.04
N PHE A 63 -8.49 6.18 -3.47
CA PHE A 63 -8.14 6.17 -4.88
C PHE A 63 -8.75 4.96 -5.62
N TYR A 64 -8.73 3.79 -5.02
CA TYR A 64 -9.35 2.59 -5.57
C TYR A 64 -10.85 2.57 -5.32
N GLN A 65 -11.27 2.82 -4.08
CA GLN A 65 -12.66 2.73 -3.67
C GLN A 65 -13.60 3.70 -4.39
N LEU A 66 -13.14 4.88 -4.77
CA LEU A 66 -13.87 5.86 -5.58
C LEU A 66 -14.06 5.42 -7.04
N ARG A 67 -13.34 4.40 -7.50
CA ARG A 67 -13.27 3.92 -8.88
C ARG A 67 -13.72 2.48 -9.05
N LEU A 68 -14.52 2.01 -8.10
CA LEU A 68 -15.09 0.65 -8.07
C LEU A 68 -16.61 0.69 -8.08
N ASP A 69 -17.22 -0.17 -8.87
CA ASP A 69 -18.62 -0.50 -8.70
C ASP A 69 -18.81 -1.33 -7.40
N GLY A 70 -19.97 -1.18 -6.78
CA GLY A 70 -20.34 -1.89 -5.56
C GLY A 70 -19.73 -1.32 -4.27
N VAL A 71 -19.01 -0.18 -4.36
CA VAL A 71 -18.42 0.52 -3.23
C VAL A 71 -18.85 1.97 -3.21
N ASP A 72 -19.55 2.37 -2.16
CA ASP A 72 -19.91 3.77 -1.91
C ASP A 72 -18.83 4.45 -1.08
N ALA A 73 -17.94 5.16 -1.75
CA ALA A 73 -16.89 5.94 -1.12
C ALA A 73 -17.27 7.41 -0.87
N MET A 74 -18.48 7.81 -1.23
CA MET A 74 -19.00 9.16 -0.98
C MET A 74 -19.73 9.26 0.36
N ASN A 75 -20.54 8.23 0.72
CA ASN A 75 -21.27 8.15 1.98
C ASN A 75 -20.49 7.32 3.00
N LYS A 76 -19.37 7.87 3.47
CA LYS A 76 -18.43 7.20 4.37
C LYS A 76 -19.00 7.03 5.77
N LYS A 77 -18.55 5.97 6.44
CA LYS A 77 -18.79 5.74 7.87
C LYS A 77 -17.49 5.62 8.62
N TYR A 78 -17.49 6.02 9.88
CA TYR A 78 -16.34 5.81 10.76
C TYR A 78 -16.22 4.35 11.19
N LYS A 79 -15.04 3.78 11.00
CA LYS A 79 -14.63 2.50 11.55
C LYS A 79 -13.53 2.72 12.57
N HIS A 80 -13.70 2.18 13.77
CA HIS A 80 -12.69 2.24 14.80
C HIS A 80 -11.73 1.07 14.63
N PHE A 81 -10.44 1.38 14.65
CA PHE A 81 -9.37 0.39 14.66
C PHE A 81 -8.78 0.32 16.05
N SER A 82 -8.65 -0.90 16.59
CA SER A 82 -7.92 -1.09 17.82
C SER A 82 -6.45 -0.74 17.60
N VAL A 83 -5.84 -0.13 18.61
CA VAL A 83 -4.39 -0.06 18.68
C VAL A 83 -3.91 -1.47 19.01
N GLY A 84 -3.85 -2.33 17.98
CA GLY A 84 -3.61 -3.75 18.13
C GLY A 84 -2.20 -4.06 18.57
N GLY A 85 -2.05 -5.27 19.08
CA GLY A 85 -0.78 -5.86 19.41
C GLY A 85 -0.40 -5.77 20.88
N SER A 86 0.61 -6.51 21.23
CA SER A 86 1.23 -6.72 22.54
C SER A 86 1.81 -5.45 23.21
N MET A 87 1.12 -4.33 23.13
CA MET A 87 1.64 -3.02 23.51
C MET A 87 1.26 -2.61 24.94
N LYS A 88 1.75 -3.37 25.90
CA LYS A 88 1.62 -2.99 27.32
C LYS A 88 2.38 -1.69 27.71
N ASN A 89 3.22 -1.13 26.82
CA ASN A 89 4.13 -0.03 27.17
C ASN A 89 4.26 1.05 26.10
N VAL A 90 3.29 1.23 25.19
CA VAL A 90 3.33 2.33 24.25
C VAL A 90 2.63 3.56 24.80
N ASP A 91 3.29 4.69 24.66
CA ASP A 91 2.72 6.00 24.98
C ASP A 91 1.62 6.34 23.97
N LEU A 92 0.40 5.96 24.32
CA LEU A 92 -0.81 6.17 23.50
C LEU A 92 -1.12 7.66 23.28
N SER A 93 -0.47 8.59 24.00
CA SER A 93 -0.63 10.03 23.75
C SER A 93 -0.06 10.45 22.39
N LYS A 94 0.79 9.61 21.81
CA LYS A 94 1.34 9.76 20.46
C LYS A 94 0.47 9.13 19.36
N THR A 95 -0.60 8.45 19.73
CA THR A 95 -1.61 7.93 18.83
C THR A 95 -2.81 8.87 18.77
N HIS A 96 -3.77 8.61 17.91
CA HIS A 96 -4.98 9.43 17.76
C HIS A 96 -6.03 9.26 18.89
N GLY A 97 -5.67 8.71 20.04
CA GLY A 97 -6.54 8.53 21.19
C GLY A 97 -6.20 7.28 22.01
N THR A 98 -6.75 7.18 23.20
CA THR A 98 -6.48 6.09 24.15
C THR A 98 -7.10 4.76 23.75
N ASP A 99 -8.15 4.77 22.92
CA ASP A 99 -8.97 3.58 22.59
C ASP A 99 -8.84 3.16 21.10
N GLY A 100 -7.85 3.70 20.37
CA GLY A 100 -7.70 3.50 18.94
C GLY A 100 -8.03 4.78 18.15
N PHE A 101 -8.09 4.67 16.84
CA PHE A 101 -8.44 5.80 15.97
C PHE A 101 -9.56 5.42 15.01
N GLY A 102 -10.40 6.42 14.71
CA GLY A 102 -11.46 6.26 13.72
C GLY A 102 -10.98 6.70 12.34
N ILE A 103 -11.27 5.89 11.35
CA ILE A 103 -11.04 6.21 9.94
C ILE A 103 -12.36 6.21 9.20
N GLU A 104 -12.53 7.20 8.32
CA GLU A 104 -13.64 7.19 7.36
C GLU A 104 -13.39 6.08 6.33
N CYS A 105 -14.27 5.10 6.30
CA CYS A 105 -14.23 3.96 5.40
C CYS A 105 -15.39 4.03 4.40
N ALA A 106 -15.13 3.60 3.18
CA ALA A 106 -16.17 3.37 2.18
C ALA A 106 -17.09 2.22 2.58
N ILE A 107 -18.30 2.19 2.02
CA ILE A 107 -19.30 1.18 2.31
C ILE A 107 -19.42 0.24 1.11
N VAL A 108 -19.27 -1.05 1.33
CA VAL A 108 -19.55 -2.06 0.31
C VAL A 108 -21.06 -2.28 0.25
N THR A 109 -21.67 -1.86 -0.86
CA THR A 109 -23.12 -1.84 -1.08
C THR A 109 -23.56 -2.83 -2.16
N GLY A 110 -22.62 -3.44 -2.88
CA GLY A 110 -22.90 -4.34 -3.99
C GLY A 110 -21.72 -5.25 -4.32
N GLU A 111 -21.77 -5.86 -5.51
CA GLU A 111 -20.68 -6.65 -6.04
C GLU A 111 -19.50 -5.73 -6.44
N ILE A 112 -18.31 -6.02 -5.90
CA ILE A 112 -17.06 -5.30 -6.21
C ILE A 112 -16.58 -5.70 -7.58
N LYS A 113 -16.51 -4.74 -8.52
CA LYS A 113 -16.06 -4.95 -9.90
C LYS A 113 -15.69 -3.65 -10.60
N ASN A 114 -15.21 -3.77 -11.85
CA ASN A 114 -14.98 -2.65 -12.78
C ASN A 114 -14.07 -1.55 -12.19
N LEU A 115 -12.91 -1.94 -11.66
CA LEU A 115 -11.90 -0.97 -11.21
C LEU A 115 -11.37 -0.18 -12.43
N ASN A 116 -11.45 1.15 -12.35
CA ASN A 116 -10.99 2.04 -13.42
C ASN A 116 -10.12 3.17 -12.85
N THR A 117 -8.86 2.86 -12.58
CA THR A 117 -7.87 3.82 -12.04
C THR A 117 -7.04 4.52 -13.13
N ASN A 118 -7.02 3.98 -14.34
CA ASN A 118 -6.07 4.35 -15.40
C ASN A 118 -4.60 4.20 -14.96
N LEU A 119 -4.30 3.22 -14.08
CA LEU A 119 -2.97 3.06 -13.51
C LEU A 119 -1.91 2.71 -14.58
N ALA A 120 -2.29 1.89 -15.57
CA ALA A 120 -1.44 1.56 -16.71
C ALA A 120 -0.93 2.80 -17.44
N LYS A 121 -1.82 3.76 -17.70
CA LYS A 121 -1.45 5.02 -18.37
C LYS A 121 -0.55 5.88 -17.48
N LYS A 122 -0.77 5.89 -16.18
CA LYS A 122 0.04 6.62 -15.20
C LYS A 122 1.45 6.03 -15.08
N TRP A 123 1.54 4.71 -14.96
CA TRP A 123 2.84 4.03 -14.94
C TRP A 123 3.61 4.26 -16.25
N LYS A 124 2.94 4.17 -17.41
CA LYS A 124 3.56 4.46 -18.71
C LYS A 124 4.14 5.88 -18.75
N LYS A 125 3.39 6.88 -18.26
CA LYS A 125 3.89 8.25 -18.13
C LYS A 125 5.13 8.33 -17.24
N ALA A 126 5.13 7.63 -16.10
CA ALA A 126 6.30 7.60 -15.21
C ALA A 126 7.51 6.96 -15.92
N ARG A 127 7.31 5.83 -16.62
CA ARG A 127 8.36 5.15 -17.37
C ARG A 127 8.94 6.04 -18.49
N GLU A 128 8.08 6.70 -19.26
CA GLU A 128 8.47 7.61 -20.35
C GLU A 128 9.20 8.87 -19.84
N SER A 129 8.96 9.28 -18.59
CA SER A 129 9.59 10.43 -17.95
C SER A 129 10.94 10.10 -17.32
N ALA A 130 11.28 8.83 -17.16
CA ALA A 130 12.51 8.37 -16.52
C ALA A 130 13.53 7.87 -17.57
N PRO A 131 14.84 8.00 -17.30
CA PRO A 131 15.89 7.38 -18.12
C PRO A 131 15.74 5.84 -18.14
N ASP A 132 16.22 5.21 -19.23
CA ASP A 132 16.08 3.75 -19.43
C ASP A 132 16.77 2.91 -18.35
N ASN A 133 17.85 3.41 -17.77
CA ASN A 133 18.63 2.73 -16.75
C ASN A 133 18.05 2.85 -15.33
N ILE A 134 16.95 3.58 -15.12
CA ILE A 134 16.28 3.73 -13.84
C ILE A 134 15.07 2.79 -13.79
N GLU A 135 14.96 1.99 -12.73
CA GLU A 135 13.82 1.09 -12.52
C GLU A 135 12.60 1.87 -12.00
N VAL A 136 11.44 1.64 -12.61
CA VAL A 136 10.17 2.28 -12.18
C VAL A 136 9.24 1.22 -11.62
N LYS A 137 9.04 1.19 -10.31
CA LYS A 137 8.08 0.30 -9.66
C LYS A 137 6.68 0.93 -9.59
N GLN A 138 5.65 0.10 -9.72
CA GLN A 138 4.27 0.49 -9.48
C GLN A 138 3.81 0.06 -8.09
N THR A 139 3.34 1.01 -7.30
CA THR A 139 2.74 0.76 -6.00
C THR A 139 1.22 0.53 -6.13
N ILE A 140 0.72 -0.49 -5.48
CA ILE A 140 -0.70 -0.86 -5.49
C ILE A 140 -1.13 -1.16 -4.05
N THR A 141 -2.21 -0.52 -3.60
CA THR A 141 -2.79 -0.84 -2.30
C THR A 141 -3.25 -2.28 -2.27
N GLY A 142 -2.79 -3.03 -1.28
CA GLY A 142 -3.09 -4.44 -1.18
C GLY A 142 -4.57 -4.74 -0.89
N PRO A 143 -5.05 -5.92 -1.28
CA PRO A 143 -6.47 -6.27 -1.14
C PRO A 143 -6.93 -6.36 0.31
N HIS A 144 -6.07 -6.76 1.24
CA HIS A 144 -6.41 -6.82 2.66
C HIS A 144 -6.60 -5.41 3.23
N MET A 145 -5.73 -4.46 2.88
CA MET A 145 -5.87 -3.05 3.24
C MET A 145 -7.22 -2.49 2.74
N LEU A 146 -7.60 -2.74 1.49
CA LEU A 146 -8.86 -2.27 0.92
C LEU A 146 -10.07 -2.85 1.65
N ALA A 147 -10.04 -4.15 1.97
CA ALA A 147 -11.10 -4.81 2.72
C ALA A 147 -11.20 -4.27 4.16
N ARG A 148 -10.07 -4.12 4.85
CA ARG A 148 -10.04 -3.58 6.23
C ARG A 148 -10.54 -2.15 6.30
N PHE A 149 -10.27 -1.32 5.29
CA PHE A 149 -10.73 0.07 5.18
C PHE A 149 -12.07 0.18 4.45
N SER A 150 -12.88 -0.88 4.51
CA SER A 150 -14.27 -0.90 4.04
C SER A 150 -15.20 -1.34 5.17
N ILE A 151 -16.45 -0.89 5.09
CA ILE A 151 -17.57 -1.37 5.90
C ILE A 151 -18.42 -2.28 5.02
N ASN A 152 -18.43 -3.57 5.33
CA ASN A 152 -19.16 -4.55 4.54
C ASN A 152 -20.64 -4.61 4.94
N GLU A 153 -21.52 -4.00 4.14
CA GLU A 153 -22.98 -4.09 4.30
C GLU A 153 -23.60 -5.20 3.43
N ARG A 154 -22.76 -5.96 2.70
CA ARG A 154 -23.19 -7.07 1.85
C ARG A 154 -22.68 -8.42 2.38
N LYS A 155 -23.05 -8.72 3.63
CA LYS A 155 -22.74 -10.02 4.26
C LYS A 155 -23.39 -11.21 3.55
N ASP A 156 -24.42 -10.97 2.75
CA ASP A 156 -25.04 -11.94 1.86
C ASP A 156 -24.15 -12.34 0.68
N ILE A 157 -23.27 -11.43 0.21
CA ILE A 157 -22.29 -11.70 -0.87
C ILE A 157 -20.92 -12.03 -0.27
N TYR A 158 -20.51 -11.29 0.74
CA TYR A 158 -19.18 -11.41 1.38
C TYR A 158 -19.38 -11.75 2.87
N PRO A 159 -19.54 -13.03 3.23
CA PRO A 159 -19.90 -13.44 4.59
C PRO A 159 -18.84 -13.08 5.64
N ASP A 160 -17.59 -12.97 5.24
CA ASP A 160 -16.44 -12.69 6.11
C ASP A 160 -15.39 -11.78 5.42
N ASP A 161 -14.35 -11.42 6.17
CA ASP A 161 -13.29 -10.55 5.69
C ASP A 161 -12.40 -11.24 4.65
N ILE A 162 -12.30 -12.57 4.64
CA ILE A 162 -11.56 -13.33 3.62
C ILE A 162 -12.28 -13.24 2.27
N ALA A 163 -13.60 -13.45 2.26
CA ALA A 163 -14.42 -13.33 1.06
C ALA A 163 -14.36 -11.91 0.48
N LEU A 164 -14.43 -10.89 1.35
CA LEU A 164 -14.30 -9.49 0.94
C LEU A 164 -12.91 -9.20 0.38
N THR A 165 -11.84 -9.67 1.03
CA THR A 165 -10.46 -9.49 0.57
C THR A 165 -10.25 -10.16 -0.79
N ARG A 166 -10.82 -11.35 -1.02
CA ARG A 166 -10.77 -12.03 -2.33
C ARG A 166 -11.49 -11.26 -3.42
N ALA A 167 -12.59 -10.56 -3.11
CA ALA A 167 -13.27 -9.71 -4.07
C ALA A 167 -12.38 -8.52 -4.50
N TYR A 168 -11.71 -7.89 -3.55
CA TYR A 168 -10.72 -6.87 -3.87
C TYR A 168 -9.51 -7.45 -4.63
N ALA A 169 -9.02 -8.62 -4.24
CA ALA A 169 -7.90 -9.29 -4.92
C ALA A 169 -8.20 -9.55 -6.40
N LYS A 170 -9.45 -9.89 -6.75
CA LYS A 170 -9.86 -10.09 -8.13
C LYS A 170 -9.67 -8.82 -8.97
N VAL A 171 -10.22 -7.69 -8.53
CA VAL A 171 -10.11 -6.43 -9.28
C VAL A 171 -8.70 -5.87 -9.29
N ILE A 172 -7.92 -6.09 -8.22
CA ILE A 172 -6.49 -5.73 -8.16
C ILE A 172 -5.68 -6.61 -9.14
N THR A 173 -6.01 -7.89 -9.31
CA THR A 173 -5.38 -8.75 -10.31
C THR A 173 -5.60 -8.20 -11.73
N GLU A 174 -6.82 -7.76 -12.04
CA GLU A 174 -7.16 -7.16 -13.34
C GLU A 174 -6.39 -5.84 -13.55
N GLU A 175 -6.24 -5.03 -12.51
CA GLU A 175 -5.46 -3.80 -12.54
C GLU A 175 -3.96 -4.08 -12.76
N ILE A 176 -3.38 -5.08 -12.06
CA ILE A 176 -2.00 -5.51 -12.27
C ILE A 176 -1.80 -5.95 -13.71
N GLN A 177 -2.73 -6.76 -14.27
CA GLN A 177 -2.65 -7.18 -15.66
C GLN A 177 -2.55 -5.98 -16.60
N SER A 178 -3.38 -4.94 -16.40
CA SER A 178 -3.36 -3.74 -17.23
C SER A 178 -2.01 -3.01 -17.20
N VAL A 179 -1.36 -2.98 -16.04
CA VAL A 179 -0.04 -2.33 -15.85
C VAL A 179 1.08 -3.20 -16.44
N VAL A 180 0.98 -4.52 -16.31
CA VAL A 180 1.93 -5.47 -16.90
C VAL A 180 1.85 -5.46 -18.44
N ASP A 181 0.66 -5.36 -19.02
CA ASP A 181 0.44 -5.28 -20.45
C ASP A 181 1.13 -4.07 -21.12
N VAL A 182 1.39 -3.01 -20.36
CA VAL A 182 2.15 -1.85 -20.84
C VAL A 182 3.64 -1.88 -20.50
N GLY A 183 4.12 -3.03 -19.96
CA GLY A 183 5.53 -3.32 -19.76
C GLY A 183 6.05 -3.16 -18.32
N CYS A 184 5.18 -2.94 -17.33
CA CYS A 184 5.61 -2.93 -15.94
C CYS A 184 5.98 -4.36 -15.48
N ASN A 185 7.16 -4.49 -14.91
CA ASN A 185 7.67 -5.75 -14.38
C ASN A 185 8.06 -5.68 -12.91
N TYR A 186 7.65 -4.62 -12.19
CA TYR A 186 7.94 -4.46 -10.77
C TYR A 186 6.75 -3.83 -10.03
N ILE A 187 6.08 -4.63 -9.23
CA ILE A 187 4.88 -4.28 -8.47
C ILE A 187 5.19 -4.30 -6.97
N GLN A 188 4.72 -3.28 -6.26
CA GLN A 188 4.74 -3.24 -4.80
C GLN A 188 3.31 -3.30 -4.26
N PHE A 189 3.01 -4.28 -3.41
CA PHE A 189 1.80 -4.25 -2.59
C PHE A 189 2.02 -3.42 -1.33
N ASP A 190 1.10 -2.51 -1.03
CA ASP A 190 1.10 -1.74 0.21
C ASP A 190 0.05 -2.30 1.18
N GLU A 191 0.52 -2.92 2.26
CA GLU A 191 -0.29 -3.56 3.30
C GLU A 191 0.04 -3.05 4.71
N PRO A 192 -0.03 -1.75 4.97
CA PRO A 192 0.28 -1.19 6.30
C PRO A 192 -0.63 -1.73 7.41
N VAL A 193 -1.83 -2.21 7.05
CA VAL A 193 -2.83 -2.77 7.99
C VAL A 193 -2.38 -4.10 8.61
N TRP A 194 -1.37 -4.77 8.06
CA TRP A 194 -0.85 -6.02 8.63
C TRP A 194 -0.34 -5.83 10.07
N THR A 195 0.18 -4.65 10.41
CA THR A 195 0.57 -4.32 11.78
C THR A 195 -0.60 -3.95 12.69
N GLU A 196 -1.80 -3.77 12.16
CA GLU A 196 -3.03 -3.61 12.95
C GLU A 196 -3.54 -4.96 13.46
N ASN A 197 -3.54 -5.98 12.58
CA ASN A 197 -4.00 -7.31 12.93
C ASN A 197 -3.08 -8.42 12.40
N PRO A 198 -1.95 -8.70 13.08
CA PRO A 198 -0.99 -9.71 12.64
C PRO A 198 -1.58 -11.12 12.45
N LYS A 199 -2.68 -11.44 13.14
CA LYS A 199 -3.34 -12.76 13.06
C LYS A 199 -4.04 -13.01 11.71
N GLU A 200 -4.40 -11.95 10.99
CA GLU A 200 -5.03 -12.07 9.68
C GLU A 200 -4.01 -12.23 8.55
N THR A 201 -2.74 -11.94 8.82
CA THR A 201 -1.72 -11.89 7.77
C THR A 201 -1.43 -13.24 7.12
N GLU A 202 -1.70 -14.37 7.81
CA GLU A 202 -1.46 -15.69 7.23
C GLU A 202 -2.36 -15.97 6.02
N TRP A 203 -3.67 -15.76 6.15
CA TRP A 203 -4.59 -15.93 5.03
C TRP A 203 -4.47 -14.78 4.01
N ALA A 204 -4.10 -13.57 4.46
CA ALA A 204 -3.82 -12.47 3.55
C ALA A 204 -2.60 -12.75 2.65
N ALA A 205 -1.56 -13.38 3.19
CA ALA A 205 -0.40 -13.84 2.44
C ALA A 205 -0.78 -14.88 1.38
N ASP A 206 -1.68 -15.82 1.72
CA ASP A 206 -2.18 -16.81 0.75
C ASP A 206 -2.88 -16.11 -0.43
N ILE A 207 -3.71 -15.11 -0.17
CA ILE A 207 -4.41 -14.33 -1.20
C ILE A 207 -3.41 -13.53 -2.08
N ILE A 208 -2.40 -12.93 -1.48
CA ILE A 208 -1.33 -12.24 -2.24
C ILE A 208 -0.58 -13.23 -3.12
N ASN A 209 -0.24 -14.42 -2.62
CA ASN A 209 0.42 -15.46 -3.41
C ASN A 209 -0.43 -15.91 -4.62
N GLU A 210 -1.76 -16.03 -4.45
CA GLU A 210 -2.68 -16.34 -5.55
C GLU A 210 -2.66 -15.26 -6.67
N ILE A 211 -2.34 -14.03 -6.34
CA ILE A 211 -2.13 -12.96 -7.33
C ILE A 211 -0.76 -13.12 -7.98
N ILE A 212 0.31 -13.25 -7.18
CA ILE A 212 1.71 -13.35 -7.65
C ILE A 212 1.87 -14.51 -8.64
N GLU A 213 1.28 -15.66 -8.36
CA GLU A 213 1.37 -16.86 -9.21
C GLU A 213 0.84 -16.66 -10.64
N LYS A 214 0.03 -15.63 -10.88
CA LYS A 214 -0.47 -15.31 -12.22
C LYS A 214 0.52 -14.51 -13.07
N PHE A 215 1.58 -13.98 -12.45
CA PHE A 215 2.54 -13.08 -13.08
C PHE A 215 3.99 -13.54 -12.82
N PRO A 216 4.41 -14.70 -13.34
CA PRO A 216 5.71 -15.29 -13.00
C PRO A 216 6.93 -14.47 -13.43
N ASP A 217 6.77 -13.56 -14.39
CA ASP A 217 7.85 -12.70 -14.92
C ASP A 217 7.88 -11.31 -14.26
N VAL A 218 7.00 -11.07 -13.27
CA VAL A 218 6.90 -9.79 -12.56
C VAL A 218 7.58 -9.91 -11.20
N LYS A 219 8.42 -8.95 -10.87
CA LYS A 219 9.02 -8.80 -9.55
C LYS A 219 7.99 -8.23 -8.58
N PHE A 220 7.83 -8.88 -7.44
CA PHE A 220 6.91 -8.43 -6.39
C PHE A 220 7.62 -8.01 -5.11
N ASN A 221 7.20 -6.88 -4.58
CA ASN A 221 7.58 -6.35 -3.28
C ASN A 221 6.34 -6.25 -2.39
N LEU A 222 6.49 -6.54 -1.11
CA LEU A 222 5.48 -6.23 -0.11
C LEU A 222 5.99 -5.14 0.84
N HIS A 223 5.27 -4.04 0.92
CA HIS A 223 5.52 -2.98 1.90
C HIS A 223 4.61 -3.16 3.12
N VAL A 224 5.21 -3.25 4.29
CA VAL A 224 4.53 -3.28 5.59
C VAL A 224 5.11 -2.22 6.49
N CYS A 225 4.25 -1.35 6.98
CA CYS A 225 4.59 -0.31 7.95
C CYS A 225 3.53 -0.24 9.06
N GLY A 226 3.56 0.78 9.88
CA GLY A 226 2.52 1.01 10.89
C GLY A 226 1.52 2.09 10.49
N GLY A 227 1.48 2.45 9.20
CA GLY A 227 0.79 3.65 8.75
C GLY A 227 1.48 4.94 9.23
N ASN A 228 1.32 6.01 8.51
CA ASN A 228 1.91 7.32 8.86
C ASN A 228 0.89 8.45 8.65
N ALA A 229 -0.32 8.30 9.20
CA ALA A 229 -1.34 9.34 9.12
C ALA A 229 -0.95 10.54 9.99
N HIS A 230 -0.87 11.74 9.38
CA HIS A 230 -0.47 12.96 10.07
C HIS A 230 0.90 12.88 10.76
N ARG A 231 1.86 12.16 10.19
CA ARG A 231 3.19 11.90 10.76
C ARG A 231 3.15 11.18 12.10
N LYS A 232 2.14 10.33 12.28
CA LYS A 232 2.00 9.49 13.46
C LYS A 232 1.76 8.05 13.02
N ARG A 233 2.50 7.13 13.62
CA ARG A 233 2.25 5.72 13.45
C ARG A 233 0.87 5.37 13.99
N GLY A 234 0.08 4.63 13.21
CA GLY A 234 -1.30 4.26 13.57
C GLY A 234 -1.40 2.86 14.15
N PHE A 235 -0.57 1.91 13.66
CA PHE A 235 -0.62 0.50 14.01
C PHE A 235 0.71 0.04 14.58
N PHE A 236 0.69 -0.90 15.52
CA PHE A 236 1.86 -1.21 16.34
C PHE A 236 2.19 -2.70 16.48
N GLY A 237 1.57 -3.58 15.71
CA GLY A 237 1.94 -4.99 15.66
C GLY A 237 3.43 -5.15 15.31
N ARG A 238 4.06 -6.16 15.90
CA ARG A 238 5.47 -6.44 15.68
C ARG A 238 5.66 -7.29 14.43
N TYR A 239 6.72 -7.04 13.69
CA TYR A 239 7.06 -7.86 12.51
C TYR A 239 7.33 -9.32 12.87
N THR A 240 7.82 -9.60 14.07
CA THR A 240 8.03 -10.98 14.55
C THR A 240 6.73 -11.77 14.66
N GLU A 241 5.60 -11.12 14.90
CA GLU A 241 4.27 -11.76 14.93
C GLU A 241 3.81 -12.21 13.52
N MET A 242 4.37 -11.62 12.47
CA MET A 242 4.04 -11.87 11.06
C MET A 242 5.02 -12.83 10.36
N ILE A 243 6.06 -13.32 11.05
CA ILE A 243 7.06 -14.23 10.47
C ILE A 243 6.41 -15.45 9.78
N PRO A 244 5.38 -16.12 10.33
CA PRO A 244 4.72 -17.22 9.63
C PRO A 244 4.19 -16.79 8.25
N SER A 245 3.57 -15.61 8.16
CA SER A 245 3.06 -15.04 6.92
C SER A 245 4.19 -14.68 5.96
N PHE A 246 5.23 -14.01 6.46
CA PHE A 246 6.40 -13.63 5.66
C PHE A 246 7.11 -14.85 5.05
N LYS A 247 7.18 -15.97 5.77
CA LYS A 247 7.77 -17.21 5.27
C LYS A 247 6.96 -17.87 4.16
N LYS A 248 5.65 -17.60 4.08
CA LYS A 248 4.75 -18.12 3.03
C LYS A 248 4.81 -17.31 1.75
N LEU A 249 5.17 -16.03 1.84
CA LEU A 249 5.12 -15.11 0.71
C LEU A 249 6.10 -15.47 -0.40
N LYS A 250 5.63 -15.42 -1.64
CA LYS A 250 6.40 -15.66 -2.87
C LYS A 250 6.89 -14.33 -3.48
N ILE A 251 7.39 -13.43 -2.64
CA ILE A 251 7.88 -12.11 -3.03
C ILE A 251 9.39 -12.11 -3.24
N ASP A 252 9.87 -11.20 -4.09
CA ASP A 252 11.29 -10.96 -4.34
C ASP A 252 11.93 -9.99 -3.35
N GLU A 253 11.11 -9.11 -2.78
CA GLU A 253 11.55 -8.07 -1.88
C GLU A 253 10.53 -7.79 -0.79
N ILE A 254 11.02 -7.44 0.41
CA ILE A 254 10.18 -6.91 1.48
C ILE A 254 10.66 -5.53 1.90
N HIS A 255 9.71 -4.62 2.06
CA HIS A 255 9.93 -3.24 2.47
C HIS A 255 9.33 -3.02 3.85
N LEU A 256 10.19 -2.84 4.86
CA LEU A 256 9.78 -2.70 6.26
C LEU A 256 10.21 -1.34 6.82
N GLU A 257 9.28 -0.66 7.44
CA GLU A 257 9.53 0.59 8.13
C GLU A 257 10.19 0.33 9.50
N HIS A 258 11.28 1.01 9.80
CA HIS A 258 12.03 0.86 11.04
C HIS A 258 12.32 2.18 11.75
N CYS A 259 12.28 3.30 11.04
CA CYS A 259 12.73 4.60 11.57
C CYS A 259 11.84 5.09 12.72
N SER A 260 10.51 5.06 12.55
CA SER A 260 9.58 5.61 13.53
C SER A 260 9.60 4.89 14.89
N LEU A 261 10.10 3.66 14.93
CA LEU A 261 10.28 2.88 16.15
C LEU A 261 11.75 2.72 16.56
N HIS A 262 12.63 3.63 16.12
CA HIS A 262 14.04 3.63 16.47
C HIS A 262 14.71 2.26 16.27
N TYR A 263 14.36 1.57 15.17
CA TYR A 263 14.92 0.27 14.76
C TYR A 263 14.70 -0.89 15.75
N THR A 264 13.75 -0.76 16.66
CA THR A 264 13.46 -1.81 17.68
C THR A 264 12.88 -3.09 17.10
N MET A 265 12.46 -3.10 15.83
CA MET A 265 11.89 -4.28 15.16
C MET A 265 12.89 -5.03 14.24
N LEU A 266 14.18 -4.70 14.30
CA LEU A 266 15.20 -5.42 13.52
C LEU A 266 15.40 -6.88 13.98
N ASP A 267 14.86 -7.26 15.12
CA ASP A 267 14.85 -8.63 15.63
C ASP A 267 14.15 -9.63 14.69
N VAL A 268 13.24 -9.16 13.83
CA VAL A 268 12.60 -10.00 12.80
C VAL A 268 13.62 -10.74 11.93
N PHE A 269 14.75 -10.10 11.60
CA PHE A 269 15.78 -10.69 10.75
C PHE A 269 16.64 -11.75 11.46
N LYS A 270 16.52 -11.91 12.76
CA LYS A 270 17.16 -13.01 13.51
C LYS A 270 16.38 -14.31 13.38
N GLU A 271 15.08 -14.23 13.19
CA GLU A 271 14.16 -15.36 13.17
C GLU A 271 13.68 -15.72 11.76
N TRP A 272 13.75 -14.75 10.83
CA TRP A 272 13.34 -14.91 9.45
C TRP A 272 14.54 -14.79 8.50
N ASN A 273 14.93 -15.93 7.96
CA ASN A 273 15.99 -15.99 6.95
C ASN A 273 15.37 -15.82 5.56
N PHE A 274 15.22 -14.58 5.13
CA PHE A 274 14.68 -14.23 3.83
C PHE A 274 15.76 -14.21 2.75
N ASN A 275 15.54 -14.90 1.65
CA ASN A 275 16.50 -15.00 0.54
C ASN A 275 16.34 -13.88 -0.50
N GLY A 276 15.28 -13.07 -0.42
CA GLY A 276 15.04 -11.92 -1.29
C GLY A 276 15.76 -10.66 -0.83
N LYS A 277 15.41 -9.55 -1.44
CA LYS A 277 15.90 -8.23 -1.04
C LYS A 277 15.15 -7.69 0.16
N ILE A 278 15.86 -7.02 1.04
CA ILE A 278 15.29 -6.31 2.20
C ILE A 278 15.48 -4.82 1.97
N SER A 279 14.37 -4.10 1.91
CA SER A 279 14.32 -2.65 1.91
C SER A 279 14.01 -2.13 3.31
N LEU A 280 14.91 -1.33 3.87
CA LEU A 280 14.75 -0.75 5.19
C LEU A 280 14.27 0.71 5.08
N GLY A 281 13.11 1.02 5.65
CA GLY A 281 12.65 2.39 5.84
C GLY A 281 13.48 3.07 6.93
N VAL A 282 14.47 3.86 6.53
CA VAL A 282 15.47 4.48 7.43
C VAL A 282 15.26 5.98 7.62
N ILE A 283 14.36 6.57 6.85
CA ILE A 283 13.96 7.99 6.93
C ILE A 283 12.44 8.04 7.06
N ASP A 284 11.96 8.84 8.01
CA ASP A 284 10.52 9.10 8.24
C ASP A 284 10.11 10.47 7.62
#